data_4f916763b916bf1e0bfe1a189861e6cb
#
_entry.id   4f916763b916bf1e0bfe1a189861e6cb
#
_cell.length_a   1.000
_cell.length_b   1.000
_cell.length_c   1.000
_cell.angle_alpha   90.00
_cell.angle_beta   90.00
_cell.angle_gamma   90.00
#
_symmetry.space_group_name_H-M   'P 1'
#
loop_
_entity.id
_entity.type
_entity.pdbx_description
1 polymer ?
#
loop_
_entity_poly.entity_id
_entity_poly.type
_entity_poly.pdbx_seq_one_letter_code
_entity_poly.pdbx_strand_id
1 'polypeptide(L)'
;MELRHVLGSTYVAVAATALLPIYKLNDTDIVLLDTGYAKLDRSGLTHLLENNGFHLKGILCSHAHFDHTGNVRYLQQRYGAIAAAQIIEAGISVNPDAYRANYVALTY
;
A
#
# COMPACT_ATOMS: atom_id res chain seq x y z
N MET A 1 4.17 6.77 -13.39
CA MET A 1 2.91 6.20 -12.87
C MET A 1 1.86 7.29 -12.84
N GLU A 2 0.71 7.01 -13.35
CA GLU A 2 -0.39 7.96 -13.43
C GLU A 2 -1.25 7.94 -12.18
N LEU A 3 -1.66 9.11 -11.71
CA LEU A 3 -2.66 9.27 -10.65
C LEU A 3 -3.98 9.69 -11.29
N ARG A 4 -5.06 8.97 -11.01
CA ARG A 4 -6.41 9.29 -11.48
C ARG A 4 -7.36 9.52 -10.32
N HIS A 5 -8.16 10.56 -10.41
CA HIS A 5 -9.26 10.80 -9.49
C HIS A 5 -10.44 9.89 -9.84
N VAL A 6 -10.98 9.19 -8.84
CA VAL A 6 -12.15 8.32 -9.03
C VAL A 6 -13.41 9.03 -8.56
N LEU A 7 -13.51 9.31 -7.29
CA LEU A 7 -14.67 9.98 -6.69
C LEU A 7 -14.31 10.48 -5.29
N GLY A 8 -14.68 11.72 -4.96
CA GLY A 8 -14.45 12.28 -3.63
C GLY A 8 -12.98 12.21 -3.22
N SER A 9 -12.68 11.53 -2.13
CA SER A 9 -11.34 11.36 -1.58
C SER A 9 -10.60 10.15 -2.14
N THR A 10 -11.20 9.41 -3.09
CA THR A 10 -10.63 8.21 -3.66
C THR A 10 -9.96 8.49 -4.99
N TYR A 11 -8.71 8.04 -5.10
CA TYR A 11 -7.88 8.11 -6.30
C TYR A 11 -7.33 6.72 -6.60
N VAL A 12 -6.73 6.54 -7.76
CA VAL A 12 -5.96 5.32 -8.07
C VAL A 12 -4.62 5.70 -8.68
N ALA A 13 -3.59 4.96 -8.29
CA ALA A 13 -2.31 4.93 -8.99
C ALA A 13 -2.35 3.79 -10.00
N VAL A 14 -2.03 4.10 -11.26
CA VAL A 14 -2.03 3.10 -12.34
C VAL A 14 -0.67 2.44 -12.38
N ALA A 15 -0.56 1.26 -11.77
CA ALA A 15 0.65 0.46 -11.73
C ALA A 15 0.77 -0.44 -12.97
N ALA A 16 1.88 -1.18 -13.09
CA ALA A 16 2.15 -2.01 -14.26
C ALA A 16 1.10 -3.11 -14.46
N THR A 17 0.64 -3.74 -13.39
CA THR A 17 -0.28 -4.89 -13.46
C THR A 17 -1.55 -4.70 -12.64
N ALA A 18 -1.69 -3.60 -11.92
CA ALA A 18 -2.83 -3.37 -11.03
C ALA A 18 -3.16 -1.90 -10.91
N LEU A 19 -4.35 -1.61 -10.45
CA LEU A 19 -4.73 -0.30 -9.96
C LEU A 19 -4.54 -0.30 -8.45
N LEU A 20 -3.86 0.72 -7.93
CA LEU A 20 -3.59 0.85 -6.51
C LEU A 20 -4.45 1.98 -5.94
N PRO A 21 -5.57 1.67 -5.28
CA PRO A 21 -6.43 2.69 -4.71
C PRO A 21 -5.71 3.53 -3.66
N ILE A 22 -5.98 4.82 -3.67
CA ILE A 22 -5.47 5.80 -2.71
C ILE A 22 -6.67 6.50 -2.11
N TYR A 23 -6.74 6.51 -0.78
CA TYR A 23 -7.73 7.29 -0.06
C TYR A 23 -7.06 8.47 0.65
N LYS A 24 -7.52 9.69 0.35
CA LYS A 24 -7.00 10.89 1.00
C LYS A 24 -7.71 11.12 2.33
N LEU A 25 -6.94 11.14 3.41
CA LEU A 25 -7.45 11.47 4.74
C LEU A 25 -7.64 12.99 4.90
N ASN A 26 -6.78 13.76 4.24
CA ASN A 26 -6.81 15.21 4.13
C ASN A 26 -6.05 15.60 2.86
N ASP A 27 -5.64 16.85 2.73
CA ASP A 27 -4.96 17.32 1.50
C ASP A 27 -3.64 16.60 1.21
N THR A 28 -2.95 16.09 2.23
CA THR A 28 -1.62 15.49 2.09
C THR A 28 -1.53 14.06 2.56
N ASP A 29 -2.25 13.68 3.61
CA ASP A 29 -2.16 12.36 4.21
C ASP A 29 -3.02 11.35 3.47
N ILE A 30 -2.43 10.22 3.10
CA ILE A 30 -3.10 9.18 2.33
C ILE A 30 -2.94 7.80 2.94
N VAL A 31 -3.87 6.92 2.58
CA VAL A 31 -3.79 5.47 2.76
C VAL A 31 -3.75 4.83 1.38
N LEU A 32 -2.85 3.89 1.20
CA LEU A 32 -2.66 3.15 -0.04
C LEU A 32 -3.18 1.72 0.12
N LEU A 33 -3.93 1.23 -0.86
CA LEU A 33 -4.33 -0.19 -0.92
C LEU A 33 -3.40 -0.91 -1.90
N ASP A 34 -2.63 -1.86 -1.39
CA ASP A 34 -1.59 -2.59 -2.10
C ASP A 34 -0.45 -1.69 -2.61
N THR A 35 0.64 -2.29 -3.08
CA THR A 35 1.88 -1.56 -3.38
C THR A 35 2.53 -1.96 -4.69
N GLY A 36 1.91 -2.83 -5.47
CA GLY A 36 2.44 -3.26 -6.75
C GLY A 36 3.68 -4.16 -6.66
N TYR A 37 4.34 -4.35 -7.78
CA TYR A 37 5.59 -5.11 -7.87
C TYR A 37 6.80 -4.29 -7.40
N ALA A 38 7.69 -4.94 -6.68
CA ALA A 38 8.89 -4.28 -6.15
C ALA A 38 9.74 -3.61 -7.25
N LYS A 39 10.02 -4.34 -8.33
CA LYS A 39 10.88 -3.82 -9.40
C LYS A 39 10.17 -2.91 -10.38
N LEU A 40 8.91 -3.23 -10.72
CA LEU A 40 8.19 -2.50 -11.76
C LEU A 40 7.58 -1.20 -11.25
N ASP A 41 7.13 -1.18 -10.00
CA ASP A 41 6.27 -0.10 -9.52
C ASP A 41 6.91 0.79 -8.45
N ARG A 42 8.01 0.36 -7.84
CA ARG A 42 8.62 1.10 -6.72
C ARG A 42 8.97 2.54 -7.07
N SER A 43 9.71 2.72 -8.15
CA SER A 43 10.15 4.05 -8.58
C SER A 43 8.98 4.94 -8.97
N GLY A 44 8.06 4.42 -9.75
CA GLY A 44 6.87 5.16 -10.18
C GLY A 44 5.98 5.55 -9.00
N LEU A 45 5.77 4.65 -8.07
CA LEU A 45 4.96 4.91 -6.88
C LEU A 45 5.62 5.95 -5.96
N THR A 46 6.93 5.85 -5.75
CA THR A 46 7.69 6.84 -4.99
C THR A 46 7.58 8.22 -5.62
N HIS A 47 7.78 8.33 -6.93
CA HIS A 47 7.64 9.61 -7.66
C HIS A 47 6.21 10.16 -7.55
N LEU A 48 5.20 9.32 -7.69
CA LEU A 48 3.81 9.74 -7.58
C LEU A 48 3.52 10.34 -6.21
N LEU A 49 3.95 9.66 -5.16
CA LEU A 49 3.75 10.14 -3.78
C LEU A 49 4.46 11.48 -3.56
N GLU A 50 5.72 11.59 -3.96
CA GLU A 50 6.52 12.80 -3.73
C GLU A 50 6.09 13.97 -4.61
N ASN A 51 5.76 13.73 -5.88
CA ASN A 51 5.33 14.78 -6.80
C ASN A 51 3.97 15.38 -6.40
N ASN A 52 3.12 14.63 -5.72
CA ASN A 52 1.83 15.13 -5.24
C ASN A 52 1.88 15.65 -3.80
N GLY A 53 3.04 15.61 -3.16
CA GLY A 53 3.18 16.02 -1.76
C GLY A 53 2.42 15.13 -0.79
N PHE A 54 2.22 13.86 -1.15
CA PHE A 54 1.48 12.91 -0.31
C PHE A 54 2.35 12.40 0.83
N HIS A 55 1.75 12.33 2.02
CA HIS A 55 2.31 11.65 3.17
C HIS A 55 1.63 10.30 3.33
N LEU A 56 2.35 9.22 3.09
CA LEU A 56 1.82 7.87 3.23
C LEU A 56 1.73 7.51 4.71
N LYS A 57 0.50 7.44 5.23
CA LYS A 57 0.24 7.12 6.63
C LYS A 57 -0.06 5.66 6.86
N GLY A 58 -0.69 5.00 5.89
CA GLY A 58 -1.10 3.61 6.02
C GLY A 58 -1.09 2.87 4.71
N ILE A 59 -0.94 1.56 4.81
CA ILE A 59 -1.01 0.62 3.68
C ILE A 59 -1.96 -0.49 4.10
N LEU A 60 -2.98 -0.75 3.27
CA LEU A 60 -3.84 -1.92 3.43
C LEU A 60 -3.47 -2.94 2.37
N CYS A 61 -3.18 -4.16 2.78
CA CYS A 61 -2.83 -5.24 1.86
C CYS A 61 -4.04 -6.11 1.61
N SER A 62 -4.48 -6.23 0.36
CA SER A 62 -5.63 -7.05 0.00
C SER A 62 -5.30 -8.54 0.06
N HIS A 63 -4.10 -8.92 -0.37
CA HIS A 63 -3.58 -10.29 -0.29
C HIS A 63 -2.05 -10.29 -0.43
N ALA A 64 -1.42 -11.45 -0.16
CA ALA A 64 0.03 -11.55 -0.03
C ALA A 64 0.77 -11.85 -1.33
N HIS A 65 0.19 -11.58 -2.50
CA HIS A 65 0.86 -11.79 -3.78
C HIS A 65 1.86 -10.68 -4.09
N PHE A 66 2.91 -11.00 -4.84
CA PHE A 66 4.03 -10.10 -5.14
C PHE A 66 3.61 -8.82 -5.84
N ASP A 67 2.58 -8.86 -6.67
CA ASP A 67 2.07 -7.70 -7.40
C ASP A 67 1.25 -6.74 -6.51
N HIS A 68 1.02 -7.10 -5.25
CA HIS A 68 0.27 -6.29 -4.30
C HIS A 68 1.09 -5.89 -3.08
N THR A 69 2.03 -6.73 -2.63
CA THR A 69 2.81 -6.49 -1.40
C THR A 69 4.29 -6.21 -1.65
N GLY A 70 4.70 -6.11 -2.90
CA GLY A 70 6.12 -6.03 -3.27
C GLY A 70 6.88 -4.85 -2.68
N ASN A 71 6.20 -3.77 -2.34
CA ASN A 71 6.83 -2.56 -1.83
C ASN A 71 6.44 -2.21 -0.38
N VAL A 72 5.74 -3.08 0.33
CA VAL A 72 5.26 -2.77 1.69
C VAL A 72 6.41 -2.42 2.61
N ARG A 73 7.41 -3.30 2.70
CA ARG A 73 8.58 -3.08 3.56
C ARG A 73 9.32 -1.80 3.20
N TYR A 74 9.56 -1.58 1.91
CA TYR A 74 10.26 -0.40 1.43
C TYR A 74 9.53 0.89 1.82
N LEU A 75 8.21 0.92 1.61
CA LEU A 75 7.41 2.10 1.92
C LEU A 75 7.30 2.33 3.42
N GLN A 76 7.21 1.27 4.23
CA GLN A 76 7.23 1.40 5.69
C GLN A 76 8.55 1.99 6.18
N GLN A 77 9.67 1.52 5.66
CA GLN A 77 10.99 2.01 6.05
C GLN A 77 11.22 3.46 5.59
N ARG A 78 10.72 3.81 4.40
CA ARG A 78 10.92 5.14 3.85
C ARG A 78 10.01 6.20 4.45
N TYR A 79 8.74 5.86 4.69
CA TYR A 79 7.72 6.84 5.09
C TYR A 79 7.19 6.65 6.50
N GLY A 80 7.55 5.58 7.17
CA GLY A 80 7.03 5.28 8.50
C GLY A 80 5.56 4.87 8.51
N ALA A 81 5.04 4.36 7.39
CA ALA A 81 3.64 3.99 7.26
C ALA A 81 3.31 2.75 8.09
N ILE A 82 2.09 2.70 8.63
CA ILE A 82 1.53 1.51 9.26
C ILE A 82 0.94 0.64 8.15
N ALA A 83 1.21 -0.66 8.17
CA ALA A 83 0.62 -1.61 7.24
C ALA A 83 -0.23 -2.64 7.95
N ALA A 84 -1.34 -3.01 7.31
CA ALA A 84 -2.26 -4.02 7.82
C ALA A 84 -2.79 -4.90 6.70
N ALA A 85 -3.08 -6.16 7.01
CA ALA A 85 -3.66 -7.12 6.09
C ALA A 85 -4.67 -8.00 6.82
N GLN A 86 -5.57 -8.64 6.06
CA GLN A 86 -6.45 -9.66 6.62
C GLN A 86 -5.60 -10.79 7.21
N ILE A 87 -6.07 -11.39 8.30
CA ILE A 87 -5.25 -12.32 9.10
C ILE A 87 -4.70 -13.51 8.30
N ILE A 88 -5.48 -14.09 7.40
CA ILE A 88 -5.01 -15.22 6.58
C ILE A 88 -3.83 -14.78 5.71
N GLU A 89 -3.94 -13.63 5.07
CA GLU A 89 -2.87 -13.09 4.23
C GLU A 89 -1.67 -12.63 5.05
N ALA A 90 -1.91 -12.05 6.23
CA ALA A 90 -0.86 -11.68 7.16
C ALA A 90 -0.11 -12.90 7.68
N GLY A 91 -0.81 -14.01 7.95
CA GLY A 91 -0.21 -15.27 8.35
C GLY A 91 0.74 -15.85 7.31
N ILE A 92 0.43 -15.70 6.02
CA ILE A 92 1.32 -16.09 4.92
C ILE A 92 2.53 -15.17 4.86
N SER A 93 2.33 -13.86 5.03
CA SER A 93 3.38 -12.85 4.85
C SER A 93 4.30 -12.72 6.06
N VAL A 94 3.81 -12.96 7.27
CA VAL A 94 4.50 -12.63 8.53
C VAL A 94 4.59 -13.82 9.47
N ASN A 95 3.45 -14.33 9.94
CA ASN A 95 3.39 -15.36 10.97
C ASN A 95 2.12 -16.19 10.82
N PRO A 96 2.24 -17.52 10.60
CA PRO A 96 1.08 -18.41 10.50
C PRO A 96 0.19 -18.45 11.73
N ASP A 97 0.69 -18.07 12.90
CA ASP A 97 -0.07 -18.11 14.15
C ASP A 97 -0.95 -16.87 14.35
N ALA A 98 -0.91 -15.91 13.44
CA ALA A 98 -1.67 -14.66 13.53
C ALA A 98 -3.14 -14.77 13.11
N TYR A 99 -3.77 -15.94 13.24
CA TYR A 99 -5.12 -16.21 12.70
C TYR A 99 -6.28 -15.72 13.55
N ARG A 100 -6.05 -15.04 14.65
CA ARG A 100 -7.13 -14.75 15.64
C ARG A 100 -7.76 -13.36 15.50
N ALA A 101 -7.23 -12.51 14.66
CA ALA A 101 -7.78 -11.19 14.37
C ALA A 101 -8.16 -11.09 12.91
N ASN A 102 -9.08 -10.20 12.55
CA ASN A 102 -9.43 -9.99 11.15
C ASN A 102 -8.32 -9.33 10.36
N TYR A 103 -7.55 -8.47 11.03
CA TYR A 103 -6.38 -7.79 10.46
C TYR A 103 -5.28 -7.73 11.50
N VAL A 104 -4.04 -7.74 11.02
CA VAL A 104 -2.86 -7.53 11.86
C VAL A 104 -1.98 -6.46 11.26
N ALA A 105 -1.27 -5.73 12.12
CA ALA A 105 -0.25 -4.80 11.66
C ALA A 105 0.98 -5.60 11.19
N LEU A 106 1.48 -5.26 10.00
CA LEU A 106 2.66 -5.90 9.44
C LEU A 106 3.92 -5.17 9.90
N THR A 107 4.89 -5.94 10.38
CA THR A 107 6.21 -5.43 10.76
C THR A 107 7.27 -6.24 10.01
N TYR A 108 8.06 -5.56 9.22
CA TYR A 108 9.13 -6.17 8.45
C TYR A 108 10.49 -5.76 8.97
#